data_507b59f3e75324c52e46beef4727efd2
#
_entry.id   507b59f3e75324c52e46beef4727efd2
#
_cell.length_a   1.000
_cell.length_b   1.000
_cell.length_c   1.000
_cell.angle_alpha   90.00
_cell.angle_beta   90.00
_cell.angle_gamma   90.00
#
_symmetry.space_group_name_H-M   'P 1'
#
loop_
_entity.id
_entity.type
_entity.pdbx_description
1 polymer ?
#
loop_
_entity_poly.entity_id
_entity_poly.type
_entity_poly.pdbx_seq_one_letter_code
_entity_poly.pdbx_strand_id
1 'polypeptide(L)'
;MPDRVDRSLANLLEAPRDSEDHALAARYAPVIRFNDREPFLPLAAGYTIFRETGDSPSFRQGRHIALVAPGQPPAALAIEYAIWWDWDIGHLYELEHAWVYVDERGQVVRCEASWHGGHHDMRWQGRIELEGDHPVLYSEPGKHAFAPTTDWFAERRAKLPRSETSELAGMSGVLMATYLEGHVHPAPLHTTLVRTFLQQHAFEPAPSFGKRFAITADMLVPWPALEAWMPQRINHWLERLEREIPRVDYRFLRIGHRGARAHAPDNTIAGFRKAVGLGADMVEIDVQRTADGEIVVVHDGSLSDAAGRHWPIGKSTLAQLRAIDLGGGERIPTLSEALLHCRDAGLGVYIEIKDGGAVRGVVDFLVEHELEQHFWVGSFRPDWLAEAKAVAPQVVTSILFGSAELDPVKLAQSIGADYVHPCWGGRPNSSQLVTPQWMARVREAGLGVVIWNEERPSEIAALRQIGVDGVCSDAPELLR
;
A
#
# COMPACT_ATOMS: atom_id res chain seq x y z
N MET A 1 -19.10 8.58 -25.37
CA MET A 1 -19.39 7.29 -26.06
C MET A 1 -20.15 6.43 -25.08
N PRO A 2 -21.25 5.77 -25.45
CA PRO A 2 -21.98 4.94 -24.49
C PRO A 2 -21.07 3.81 -24.01
N ASP A 3 -21.14 3.57 -22.69
CA ASP A 3 -20.42 2.54 -21.98
C ASP A 3 -20.41 1.22 -22.74
N ARG A 4 -19.22 0.72 -23.09
CA ARG A 4 -19.08 -0.70 -23.35
C ARG A 4 -19.50 -1.40 -22.04
N VAL A 5 -20.60 -2.12 -22.10
CA VAL A 5 -21.07 -2.99 -21.01
C VAL A 5 -19.84 -3.65 -20.39
N ASP A 6 -19.63 -3.41 -19.11
CA ASP A 6 -18.49 -3.99 -18.39
C ASP A 6 -18.64 -5.51 -18.35
N ARG A 7 -18.03 -6.17 -19.33
CA ARG A 7 -18.11 -7.62 -19.50
C ARG A 7 -17.56 -8.39 -18.30
N SER A 8 -16.63 -7.78 -17.56
CA SER A 8 -16.06 -8.43 -16.37
C SER A 8 -17.11 -8.58 -15.27
N LEU A 9 -17.96 -7.57 -15.07
CA LEU A 9 -19.05 -7.62 -14.12
C LEU A 9 -20.18 -8.56 -14.62
N ALA A 10 -20.50 -8.57 -15.91
CA ALA A 10 -21.50 -9.46 -16.46
C ALA A 10 -21.19 -10.94 -16.20
N ASN A 11 -19.92 -11.34 -16.31
CA ASN A 11 -19.49 -12.72 -16.02
C ASN A 11 -19.74 -13.14 -14.56
N LEU A 12 -19.53 -12.23 -13.60
CA LEU A 12 -19.83 -12.51 -12.20
C LEU A 12 -21.34 -12.68 -11.96
N LEU A 13 -22.14 -11.90 -12.68
CA LEU A 13 -23.60 -11.91 -12.55
C LEU A 13 -24.28 -13.16 -13.14
N GLU A 14 -23.55 -14.00 -13.88
CA GLU A 14 -24.01 -15.30 -14.42
C GLU A 14 -23.91 -16.45 -13.37
N ALA A 15 -23.30 -16.21 -12.20
CA ALA A 15 -23.22 -17.20 -11.14
C ALA A 15 -24.64 -17.64 -10.68
N PRO A 16 -24.85 -18.95 -10.36
CA PRO A 16 -26.16 -19.44 -9.92
C PRO A 16 -26.66 -18.74 -8.66
N ARG A 17 -27.89 -18.23 -8.69
CA ARG A 17 -28.52 -17.43 -7.61
C ARG A 17 -29.78 -18.05 -7.01
N ASP A 18 -30.26 -19.15 -7.58
CA ASP A 18 -31.52 -19.79 -7.17
C ASP A 18 -31.26 -20.93 -6.17
N SER A 19 -30.49 -20.66 -5.12
CA SER A 19 -30.20 -21.63 -4.06
C SER A 19 -30.79 -21.19 -2.71
N GLU A 20 -31.05 -22.14 -1.85
CA GLU A 20 -31.43 -21.90 -0.45
C GLU A 20 -30.36 -21.08 0.29
N ASP A 21 -29.08 -21.33 -0.01
CA ASP A 21 -27.94 -20.60 0.54
C ASP A 21 -27.91 -19.16 0.07
N HIS A 22 -28.22 -18.89 -1.20
CA HIS A 22 -28.32 -17.53 -1.72
C HIS A 22 -29.45 -16.73 -1.03
N ALA A 23 -30.64 -17.36 -0.89
CA ALA A 23 -31.73 -16.72 -0.20
C ALA A 23 -31.40 -16.44 1.28
N LEU A 24 -30.71 -17.37 1.93
CA LEU A 24 -30.25 -17.23 3.31
C LEU A 24 -29.22 -16.08 3.43
N ALA A 25 -28.24 -16.04 2.53
CA ALA A 25 -27.26 -14.96 2.48
C ALA A 25 -27.92 -13.61 2.25
N ALA A 26 -28.90 -13.53 1.34
CA ALA A 26 -29.63 -12.28 1.08
C ALA A 26 -30.43 -11.80 2.30
N ARG A 27 -31.01 -12.71 3.07
CA ARG A 27 -31.81 -12.38 4.26
C ARG A 27 -31.01 -11.70 5.35
N TYR A 28 -29.74 -12.08 5.54
CA TYR A 28 -28.90 -11.58 6.64
C TYR A 28 -27.75 -10.69 6.17
N ALA A 29 -27.73 -10.29 4.89
CA ALA A 29 -26.68 -9.44 4.34
C ALA A 29 -26.58 -8.12 5.10
N PRO A 30 -25.36 -7.64 5.45
CA PRO A 30 -25.20 -6.40 6.18
C PRO A 30 -25.71 -5.18 5.42
N VAL A 31 -26.21 -4.19 6.17
CA VAL A 31 -26.40 -2.82 5.70
C VAL A 31 -25.18 -2.01 6.11
N ILE A 32 -24.58 -1.29 5.18
CA ILE A 32 -23.38 -0.50 5.42
C ILE A 32 -23.75 0.99 5.45
N ARG A 33 -23.25 1.69 6.47
CA ARG A 33 -23.33 3.14 6.62
C ARG A 33 -21.98 3.75 6.22
N PHE A 34 -21.98 4.50 5.14
CA PHE A 34 -20.81 5.21 4.64
C PHE A 34 -20.82 6.67 5.05
N ASN A 35 -19.63 7.25 5.11
CA ASN A 35 -19.45 8.70 5.13
C ASN A 35 -20.18 9.33 3.94
N ASP A 36 -20.77 10.50 4.13
CA ASP A 36 -21.57 11.15 3.08
C ASP A 36 -20.76 11.49 1.83
N ARG A 37 -19.44 11.65 1.98
CA ARG A 37 -18.51 11.95 0.87
C ARG A 37 -17.77 10.74 0.32
N GLU A 38 -18.07 9.52 0.83
CA GLU A 38 -17.41 8.30 0.35
C GLU A 38 -17.59 8.13 -1.17
N PRO A 39 -16.50 8.10 -1.97
CA PRO A 39 -16.61 7.98 -3.42
C PRO A 39 -16.80 6.53 -3.89
N PHE A 40 -16.37 5.54 -3.09
CA PHE A 40 -16.33 4.14 -3.50
C PHE A 40 -17.34 3.30 -2.73
N LEU A 41 -18.14 2.53 -3.44
CA LEU A 41 -19.16 1.65 -2.87
C LEU A 41 -18.88 0.20 -3.27
N PRO A 42 -19.34 -0.78 -2.47
CA PRO A 42 -19.18 -2.19 -2.79
C PRO A 42 -19.80 -2.55 -4.15
N LEU A 43 -19.15 -3.44 -4.87
CA LEU A 43 -19.62 -3.91 -6.18
C LEU A 43 -20.27 -5.29 -6.11
N ALA A 44 -19.75 -6.18 -5.28
CA ALA A 44 -20.20 -7.55 -5.11
C ALA A 44 -19.86 -8.06 -3.70
N ALA A 45 -20.47 -9.15 -3.29
CA ALA A 45 -20.12 -9.85 -2.06
C ALA A 45 -20.15 -11.37 -2.27
N GLY A 46 -19.01 -12.01 -2.00
CA GLY A 46 -18.92 -13.47 -1.92
C GLY A 46 -19.50 -13.96 -0.59
N TYR A 47 -20.31 -15.02 -0.60
CA TYR A 47 -20.81 -15.61 0.63
C TYR A 47 -20.35 -17.05 0.83
N THR A 48 -20.18 -17.44 2.11
CA THR A 48 -19.99 -18.83 2.56
C THR A 48 -20.92 -19.11 3.73
N ILE A 49 -21.68 -20.23 3.68
CA ILE A 49 -22.57 -20.63 4.76
C ILE A 49 -21.90 -21.73 5.59
N PHE A 50 -21.76 -21.50 6.89
CA PHE A 50 -21.25 -22.46 7.86
C PHE A 50 -22.42 -23.06 8.65
N ARG A 51 -22.71 -24.34 8.44
CA ARG A 51 -23.66 -25.12 9.23
C ARG A 51 -22.97 -25.97 10.30
N GLU A 52 -21.66 -25.97 10.26
CA GLU A 52 -20.75 -26.54 11.26
C GLU A 52 -19.54 -25.63 11.44
N THR A 53 -18.83 -25.80 12.54
CA THR A 53 -17.60 -25.07 12.82
C THR A 53 -16.55 -25.40 11.75
N GLY A 54 -15.83 -24.41 11.22
CA GLY A 54 -14.86 -24.58 10.14
C GLY A 54 -14.00 -23.36 9.91
N ASP A 55 -13.05 -23.46 9.00
CA ASP A 55 -12.14 -22.35 8.67
C ASP A 55 -12.71 -21.50 7.54
N SER A 56 -12.53 -20.19 7.65
CA SER A 56 -12.88 -19.23 6.61
C SER A 56 -12.08 -19.48 5.34
N PRO A 57 -12.72 -19.63 4.18
CA PRO A 57 -12.01 -19.79 2.92
C PRO A 57 -11.52 -18.45 2.33
N SER A 58 -12.06 -17.32 2.78
CA SER A 58 -11.81 -16.00 2.19
C SER A 58 -10.91 -15.12 3.05
N PHE A 59 -10.88 -15.31 4.38
CA PHE A 59 -10.08 -14.47 5.29
C PHE A 59 -8.67 -15.07 5.49
N ARG A 60 -7.68 -14.43 4.94
CA ARG A 60 -6.32 -14.98 4.73
C ARG A 60 -5.46 -15.17 5.94
N GLN A 61 -5.66 -14.33 6.94
CA GLN A 61 -4.87 -14.42 8.18
C GLN A 61 -5.28 -15.63 9.02
N GLY A 62 -6.15 -16.48 8.44
CA GLY A 62 -6.65 -17.68 9.07
C GLY A 62 -7.71 -17.34 10.13
N ARG A 63 -8.97 -17.67 9.83
CA ARG A 63 -10.06 -17.47 10.79
C ARG A 63 -10.84 -18.75 10.97
N HIS A 64 -10.99 -19.19 12.21
CA HIS A 64 -11.85 -20.28 12.59
C HIS A 64 -13.24 -19.78 12.98
N ILE A 65 -14.28 -20.23 12.29
CA ILE A 65 -15.66 -19.86 12.52
C ILE A 65 -16.27 -20.88 13.47
N ALA A 66 -16.40 -20.51 14.75
CA ALA A 66 -16.98 -21.35 15.79
C ALA A 66 -18.44 -21.01 16.02
N LEU A 67 -19.37 -21.93 15.75
CA LEU A 67 -20.79 -21.73 16.01
C LEU A 67 -21.10 -21.71 17.51
N VAL A 68 -20.31 -22.43 18.31
CA VAL A 68 -20.35 -22.41 19.76
C VAL A 68 -19.00 -21.97 20.29
N ALA A 69 -18.96 -20.86 21.03
CA ALA A 69 -17.73 -20.30 21.64
C ALA A 69 -17.98 -19.88 23.09
N PRO A 70 -16.97 -20.00 23.98
CA PRO A 70 -17.11 -19.58 25.38
C PRO A 70 -17.53 -18.12 25.52
N GLY A 71 -18.55 -17.87 26.31
CA GLY A 71 -19.07 -16.51 26.57
C GLY A 71 -19.83 -15.85 25.43
N GLN A 72 -20.09 -16.60 24.34
CA GLN A 72 -20.89 -16.13 23.20
C GLN A 72 -22.22 -16.90 23.11
N PRO A 73 -23.30 -16.27 22.63
CA PRO A 73 -24.53 -16.98 22.31
C PRO A 73 -24.25 -18.07 21.25
N PRO A 74 -24.80 -19.29 21.41
CA PRO A 74 -24.65 -20.33 20.39
C PRO A 74 -25.41 -19.94 19.12
N ALA A 75 -24.81 -20.29 17.97
CA ALA A 75 -25.43 -20.13 16.66
C ALA A 75 -25.74 -21.48 16.02
N ALA A 76 -26.80 -21.55 15.25
CA ALA A 76 -27.15 -22.70 14.40
C ALA A 76 -26.39 -22.65 13.07
N LEU A 77 -26.05 -21.46 12.61
CA LEU A 77 -25.25 -21.25 11.43
C LEU A 77 -24.50 -19.90 11.50
N ALA A 78 -23.47 -19.77 10.66
CA ALA A 78 -22.81 -18.49 10.41
C ALA A 78 -22.75 -18.25 8.90
N ILE A 79 -22.79 -16.98 8.52
CA ILE A 79 -22.65 -16.53 7.13
C ILE A 79 -21.45 -15.59 7.08
N GLU A 80 -20.49 -15.94 6.26
CA GLU A 80 -19.38 -15.06 5.90
C GLU A 80 -19.74 -14.28 4.65
N TYR A 81 -19.47 -12.98 4.67
CA TYR A 81 -19.56 -12.10 3.53
C TYR A 81 -18.18 -11.53 3.27
N ALA A 82 -17.58 -11.85 2.12
CA ALA A 82 -16.37 -11.23 1.59
C ALA A 82 -16.82 -10.13 0.60
N ILE A 83 -16.77 -8.89 1.05
CA ILE A 83 -17.36 -7.75 0.36
C ILE A 83 -16.25 -7.09 -0.48
N TRP A 84 -16.51 -6.94 -1.78
CA TRP A 84 -15.56 -6.43 -2.76
C TRP A 84 -15.83 -4.98 -3.15
N TRP A 85 -14.75 -4.19 -3.14
CA TRP A 85 -14.67 -2.87 -3.77
C TRP A 85 -13.64 -2.91 -4.89
N ASP A 86 -13.88 -2.17 -5.97
CA ASP A 86 -12.85 -1.95 -6.99
C ASP A 86 -11.74 -1.03 -6.48
N TRP A 87 -12.04 -0.20 -5.47
CA TRP A 87 -11.13 0.81 -4.96
C TRP A 87 -11.21 0.96 -3.45
N ASP A 88 -10.05 0.98 -2.81
CA ASP A 88 -9.76 1.62 -1.55
C ASP A 88 -9.09 2.97 -1.84
N ILE A 89 -9.16 3.96 -0.94
CA ILE A 89 -8.50 5.23 -1.18
C ILE A 89 -6.97 5.12 -1.24
N GLY A 90 -6.39 4.07 -0.68
CA GLY A 90 -4.95 3.79 -0.69
C GLY A 90 -4.47 2.93 -1.86
N HIS A 91 -5.35 2.10 -2.46
CA HIS A 91 -4.96 1.12 -3.47
C HIS A 91 -6.11 0.64 -4.36
N LEU A 92 -5.75 -0.03 -5.45
CA LEU A 92 -6.69 -0.75 -6.30
C LEU A 92 -7.22 -1.96 -5.54
N TYR A 93 -8.52 -2.10 -5.49
CA TYR A 93 -9.40 -3.04 -4.82
C TYR A 93 -9.32 -3.09 -3.28
N GLU A 94 -10.41 -3.53 -2.67
CA GLU A 94 -10.49 -3.90 -1.26
C GLU A 94 -11.40 -5.11 -1.08
N LEU A 95 -11.12 -5.93 -0.07
CA LEU A 95 -11.89 -7.09 0.31
C LEU A 95 -12.06 -7.13 1.84
N GLU A 96 -13.19 -6.62 2.31
CA GLU A 96 -13.51 -6.61 3.73
C GLU A 96 -14.54 -7.68 4.08
N HIS A 97 -14.57 -8.11 5.33
CA HIS A 97 -15.36 -9.25 5.75
C HIS A 97 -16.37 -8.90 6.85
N ALA A 98 -17.51 -9.56 6.78
CA ALA A 98 -18.48 -9.60 7.88
C ALA A 98 -18.92 -11.06 8.13
N TRP A 99 -19.09 -11.41 9.40
CA TRP A 99 -19.56 -12.73 9.83
C TRP A 99 -20.81 -12.56 10.68
N VAL A 100 -21.93 -13.09 10.17
CA VAL A 100 -23.24 -12.99 10.81
C VAL A 100 -23.63 -14.36 11.34
N TYR A 101 -23.88 -14.46 12.64
CA TYR A 101 -24.23 -15.70 13.33
C TYR A 101 -25.70 -15.69 13.71
N VAL A 102 -26.40 -16.75 13.34
CA VAL A 102 -27.86 -16.87 13.46
C VAL A 102 -28.20 -18.07 14.33
N ASP A 103 -29.12 -17.92 15.27
CA ASP A 103 -29.60 -19.00 16.14
C ASP A 103 -30.69 -19.88 15.47
N GLU A 104 -31.12 -20.93 16.17
CA GLU A 104 -32.16 -21.85 15.69
C GLU A 104 -33.55 -21.19 15.43
N ARG A 105 -33.74 -19.98 15.98
CA ARG A 105 -34.99 -19.19 15.78
C ARG A 105 -34.86 -18.23 14.60
N GLY A 106 -33.72 -18.20 13.93
CA GLY A 106 -33.43 -17.28 12.83
C GLY A 106 -33.13 -15.86 13.29
N GLN A 107 -32.64 -15.69 14.53
CA GLN A 107 -32.25 -14.37 15.05
C GLN A 107 -30.73 -14.18 14.95
N VAL A 108 -30.31 -12.99 14.59
CA VAL A 108 -28.87 -12.62 14.60
C VAL A 108 -28.42 -12.48 16.07
N VAL A 109 -27.53 -13.36 16.51
CA VAL A 109 -27.03 -13.42 17.88
C VAL A 109 -25.62 -12.89 18.05
N ARG A 110 -24.84 -12.86 16.96
CA ARG A 110 -23.49 -12.33 16.91
C ARG A 110 -23.20 -11.78 15.52
N CYS A 111 -22.46 -10.68 15.45
CA CYS A 111 -21.90 -10.13 14.22
C CYS A 111 -20.47 -9.70 14.50
N GLU A 112 -19.55 -10.07 13.63
CA GLU A 112 -18.15 -9.66 13.67
C GLU A 112 -17.76 -9.14 12.30
N ALA A 113 -16.76 -8.25 12.24
CA ALA A 113 -16.30 -7.71 10.98
C ALA A 113 -14.80 -7.41 11.00
N SER A 114 -14.20 -7.32 9.83
CA SER A 114 -12.78 -7.06 9.63
C SER A 114 -12.40 -5.62 9.95
N TRP A 115 -11.16 -5.46 10.40
CA TRP A 115 -10.55 -4.18 10.74
C TRP A 115 -9.04 -4.28 10.61
N HIS A 116 -8.46 -3.64 9.57
CA HIS A 116 -7.01 -3.55 9.33
C HIS A 116 -6.26 -4.87 9.59
N GLY A 117 -6.65 -5.93 8.88
CA GLY A 117 -6.03 -7.24 8.98
C GLY A 117 -6.48 -8.09 10.17
N GLY A 118 -7.20 -7.54 11.14
CA GLY A 118 -7.86 -8.24 12.22
C GLY A 118 -9.37 -8.33 12.05
N HIS A 119 -10.07 -8.71 13.11
CA HIS A 119 -11.53 -8.68 13.19
C HIS A 119 -11.99 -8.42 14.62
N HIS A 120 -13.20 -7.93 14.79
CA HIS A 120 -13.77 -7.66 16.12
C HIS A 120 -15.30 -7.79 16.15
N ASP A 121 -15.85 -7.86 17.36
CA ASP A 121 -17.30 -7.93 17.60
C ASP A 121 -17.96 -6.59 17.25
N MET A 122 -19.06 -6.64 16.51
CA MET A 122 -19.89 -5.49 16.15
C MET A 122 -20.89 -5.10 17.23
N ARG A 123 -20.76 -5.60 18.46
CA ARG A 123 -21.53 -5.15 19.60
C ARG A 123 -21.02 -3.83 20.14
N TRP A 124 -21.91 -2.85 20.27
CA TRP A 124 -21.65 -1.60 20.96
C TRP A 124 -22.60 -1.48 22.15
N GLN A 125 -22.08 -1.23 23.34
CA GLN A 125 -22.86 -1.18 24.58
C GLN A 125 -23.81 -2.40 24.77
N GLY A 126 -23.31 -3.58 24.43
CA GLY A 126 -24.00 -4.87 24.56
C GLY A 126 -25.04 -5.19 23.48
N ARG A 127 -25.19 -4.38 22.42
CA ARG A 127 -26.17 -4.58 21.35
C ARG A 127 -25.51 -4.57 19.98
N ILE A 128 -26.06 -5.36 19.06
CA ILE A 128 -25.80 -5.27 17.62
C ILE A 128 -26.86 -4.37 17.04
N GLU A 129 -26.49 -3.37 16.25
CA GLU A 129 -27.44 -2.57 15.49
C GLU A 129 -27.99 -3.39 14.32
N LEU A 130 -29.33 -3.46 14.19
CA LEU A 130 -30.01 -4.23 13.16
C LEU A 130 -31.05 -3.37 12.44
N GLU A 131 -31.15 -3.52 11.12
CA GLU A 131 -32.28 -3.12 10.29
C GLU A 131 -33.05 -4.38 9.87
N GLY A 132 -34.09 -4.79 10.65
CA GLY A 132 -34.73 -6.10 10.50
C GLY A 132 -33.78 -7.24 10.88
N ASP A 133 -33.47 -8.14 9.94
CA ASP A 133 -32.49 -9.23 10.11
C ASP A 133 -31.06 -8.82 9.66
N HIS A 134 -30.87 -7.59 9.20
CA HIS A 134 -29.60 -7.10 8.62
C HIS A 134 -28.75 -6.37 9.66
N PRO A 135 -27.54 -6.85 9.98
CA PRO A 135 -26.61 -6.09 10.80
C PRO A 135 -26.20 -4.77 10.14
N VAL A 136 -26.09 -3.72 10.93
CA VAL A 136 -25.61 -2.40 10.47
C VAL A 136 -24.13 -2.26 10.78
N LEU A 137 -23.34 -1.98 9.77
CA LEU A 137 -21.90 -1.77 9.85
C LEU A 137 -21.58 -0.34 9.42
N TYR A 138 -20.66 0.32 10.11
CA TYR A 138 -20.15 1.63 9.73
C TYR A 138 -18.80 1.44 9.05
N SER A 139 -18.66 1.92 7.82
CA SER A 139 -17.41 1.80 7.03
C SER A 139 -16.47 2.96 7.34
N GLU A 140 -15.21 2.65 7.60
CA GLU A 140 -14.16 3.68 7.73
C GLU A 140 -14.01 4.45 6.41
N PRO A 141 -14.01 5.78 6.45
CA PRO A 141 -13.93 6.60 5.24
C PRO A 141 -12.70 6.28 4.40
N GLY A 142 -12.93 5.86 3.17
CA GLY A 142 -11.92 5.54 2.17
C GLY A 142 -11.17 4.22 2.38
N LYS A 143 -11.15 3.66 3.61
CA LYS A 143 -10.43 2.41 3.96
C LYS A 143 -11.35 1.19 4.11
N HIS A 144 -12.64 1.41 4.17
CA HIS A 144 -13.72 0.44 4.19
C HIS A 144 -13.77 -0.54 5.37
N ALA A 145 -12.76 -0.58 6.24
CA ALA A 145 -12.78 -1.37 7.47
C ALA A 145 -14.02 -1.03 8.34
N PHE A 146 -14.55 -2.02 9.07
CA PHE A 146 -15.85 -1.88 9.70
C PHE A 146 -15.79 -1.54 11.19
N ALA A 147 -16.73 -0.73 11.63
CA ALA A 147 -16.97 -0.39 13.02
C ALA A 147 -18.43 -0.58 13.44
N PRO A 148 -18.71 -0.81 14.73
CA PRO A 148 -20.07 -0.94 15.22
C PRO A 148 -20.84 0.38 15.29
N THR A 149 -20.13 1.52 15.38
CA THR A 149 -20.71 2.86 15.46
C THR A 149 -19.72 3.93 15.02
N THR A 150 -20.21 5.13 14.74
CA THR A 150 -19.37 6.31 14.46
C THR A 150 -18.51 6.73 15.66
N ASP A 151 -18.97 6.56 16.88
CA ASP A 151 -18.21 6.89 18.11
C ASP A 151 -16.95 6.02 18.24
N TRP A 152 -17.03 4.77 17.79
CA TRP A 152 -15.91 3.86 17.77
C TRP A 152 -14.75 4.37 16.88
N PHE A 153 -15.07 4.99 15.74
CA PHE A 153 -14.07 5.67 14.90
C PHE A 153 -13.46 6.87 15.62
N ALA A 154 -14.29 7.70 16.27
CA ALA A 154 -13.80 8.91 16.95
C ALA A 154 -12.73 8.61 18.00
N GLU A 155 -12.88 7.49 18.74
CA GLU A 155 -11.91 7.04 19.72
C GLU A 155 -10.57 6.59 19.14
N ARG A 156 -10.56 6.13 17.87
CA ARG A 156 -9.42 5.50 17.21
C ARG A 156 -8.79 6.36 16.10
N ARG A 157 -9.55 7.24 15.48
CA ARG A 157 -9.14 8.04 14.32
C ARG A 157 -7.89 8.89 14.58
N ALA A 158 -7.68 9.38 15.79
CA ALA A 158 -6.48 10.16 16.14
C ALA A 158 -5.17 9.35 15.99
N LYS A 159 -5.24 8.04 15.81
CA LYS A 159 -4.11 7.11 15.70
C LYS A 159 -3.90 6.56 14.29
N LEU A 160 -4.81 6.87 13.35
CA LEU A 160 -4.77 6.32 11.99
C LEU A 160 -4.26 7.37 10.99
N PRO A 161 -3.49 6.95 9.97
CA PRO A 161 -3.13 7.82 8.85
C PRO A 161 -4.38 8.32 8.14
N ARG A 162 -4.34 9.57 7.68
CA ARG A 162 -5.45 10.18 6.90
C ARG A 162 -5.24 9.93 5.41
N SER A 163 -5.32 8.67 5.00
CA SER A 163 -5.08 8.25 3.60
C SER A 163 -6.12 8.76 2.61
N GLU A 164 -7.27 9.23 3.08
CA GLU A 164 -8.31 9.87 2.27
C GLU A 164 -7.89 11.24 1.71
N THR A 165 -6.87 11.88 2.29
CA THR A 165 -6.38 13.17 1.80
C THR A 165 -5.64 13.04 0.47
N SER A 166 -5.61 14.13 -0.30
CA SER A 166 -4.98 14.16 -1.64
C SER A 166 -3.51 13.74 -1.66
N GLU A 167 -2.78 13.94 -0.57
CA GLU A 167 -1.36 13.61 -0.49
C GLU A 167 -1.10 12.12 -0.28
N LEU A 168 -1.99 11.43 0.42
CA LEU A 168 -1.84 10.04 0.80
C LEU A 168 -2.65 9.07 -0.06
N ALA A 169 -3.63 9.58 -0.82
CA ALA A 169 -4.43 8.75 -1.71
C ALA A 169 -3.57 7.99 -2.74
N GLY A 170 -3.81 6.71 -2.89
CA GLY A 170 -3.12 5.84 -3.85
C GLY A 170 -1.69 5.44 -3.45
N MET A 171 -1.26 5.67 -2.22
CA MET A 171 0.10 5.37 -1.77
C MET A 171 0.47 3.89 -1.90
N SER A 172 -0.50 2.98 -1.75
CA SER A 172 -0.29 1.53 -1.87
C SER A 172 -0.35 1.00 -3.31
N GLY A 173 -0.76 1.82 -4.28
CA GLY A 173 -0.79 1.44 -5.69
C GLY A 173 -1.64 0.20 -5.95
N VAL A 174 -1.03 -0.87 -6.47
CA VAL A 174 -1.68 -2.17 -6.70
C VAL A 174 -1.28 -3.12 -5.59
N LEU A 175 -2.19 -3.42 -4.67
CA LEU A 175 -1.93 -4.36 -3.59
C LEU A 175 -1.86 -5.79 -4.15
N MET A 176 -0.74 -6.49 -3.88
CA MET A 176 -0.56 -7.88 -4.32
C MET A 176 -0.77 -8.85 -3.17
N ALA A 177 -1.90 -9.42 -3.22
CA ALA A 177 -2.28 -10.43 -2.27
C ALA A 177 -1.92 -11.85 -2.78
N THR A 178 -1.61 -12.84 -1.90
CA THR A 178 -1.16 -14.20 -2.27
C THR A 178 -2.07 -14.94 -3.27
N TYR A 179 -3.41 -14.74 -3.23
CA TYR A 179 -4.34 -15.35 -4.19
C TYR A 179 -4.31 -14.73 -5.59
N LEU A 180 -3.66 -13.59 -5.73
CA LEU A 180 -3.47 -12.90 -7.00
C LEU A 180 -2.15 -13.28 -7.66
N GLU A 181 -1.24 -13.90 -6.90
CA GLU A 181 0.06 -14.33 -7.40
C GLU A 181 -0.11 -15.28 -8.59
N GLY A 182 0.61 -15.00 -9.68
CA GLY A 182 0.50 -15.76 -10.94
C GLY A 182 -0.74 -15.43 -11.79
N HIS A 183 -1.69 -14.62 -11.31
CA HIS A 183 -2.90 -14.23 -12.03
C HIS A 183 -2.94 -12.74 -12.39
N VAL A 184 -2.27 -11.91 -11.60
CA VAL A 184 -2.14 -10.46 -11.81
C VAL A 184 -0.66 -10.11 -11.81
N HIS A 185 -0.21 -9.34 -12.80
CA HIS A 185 1.19 -8.93 -12.96
C HIS A 185 1.27 -7.42 -13.14
N PRO A 186 1.14 -6.65 -12.04
CA PRO A 186 1.19 -5.20 -12.14
C PRO A 186 2.63 -4.75 -12.47
N ALA A 187 2.76 -3.89 -13.47
CA ALA A 187 3.99 -3.16 -13.73
C ALA A 187 4.05 -1.90 -12.84
N PRO A 188 5.24 -1.32 -12.60
CA PRO A 188 5.38 -0.05 -11.88
C PRO A 188 4.49 1.09 -12.42
N LEU A 189 4.26 1.11 -13.72
CA LEU A 189 3.31 2.04 -14.35
C LEU A 189 1.91 1.96 -13.73
N HIS A 190 1.44 0.76 -13.44
CA HIS A 190 0.11 0.57 -12.84
C HIS A 190 0.00 1.23 -11.46
N THR A 191 1.05 1.16 -10.63
CA THR A 191 1.09 1.89 -9.35
C THR A 191 0.98 3.40 -9.55
N THR A 192 1.69 3.95 -10.56
CA THR A 192 1.59 5.37 -10.92
C THR A 192 0.16 5.74 -11.37
N LEU A 193 -0.46 4.91 -12.21
CA LEU A 193 -1.82 5.13 -12.71
C LEU A 193 -2.88 5.04 -11.60
N VAL A 194 -2.78 4.05 -10.72
CA VAL A 194 -3.65 3.90 -9.55
C VAL A 194 -3.54 5.13 -8.63
N ARG A 195 -2.33 5.60 -8.36
CA ARG A 195 -2.11 6.85 -7.61
C ARG A 195 -2.78 8.04 -8.28
N THR A 196 -2.54 8.21 -9.58
CA THR A 196 -3.12 9.31 -10.34
C THR A 196 -4.64 9.30 -10.24
N PHE A 197 -5.25 8.13 -10.42
CA PHE A 197 -6.70 7.95 -10.31
C PHE A 197 -7.23 8.28 -8.90
N LEU A 198 -6.63 7.69 -7.87
CA LEU A 198 -7.12 7.82 -6.50
C LEU A 198 -6.96 9.24 -5.94
N GLN A 199 -5.95 9.97 -6.39
CA GLN A 199 -5.81 11.36 -5.99
C GLN A 199 -6.88 12.29 -6.56
N GLN A 200 -7.42 11.97 -7.74
CA GLN A 200 -8.59 12.67 -8.28
C GLN A 200 -9.85 12.38 -7.47
N HIS A 201 -9.86 11.31 -6.66
CA HIS A 201 -10.97 10.87 -5.81
C HIS A 201 -10.72 11.12 -4.31
N ALA A 202 -9.59 11.74 -3.95
CA ALA A 202 -9.29 12.10 -2.58
C ALA A 202 -10.34 13.06 -2.01
N PHE A 203 -10.69 12.88 -0.73
CA PHE A 203 -11.75 13.64 -0.10
C PHE A 203 -11.47 13.92 1.38
N GLU A 204 -12.12 14.96 1.91
CA GLU A 204 -12.18 15.21 3.34
C GLU A 204 -13.48 14.59 3.87
N PRO A 205 -13.44 13.63 4.81
CA PRO A 205 -14.63 13.00 5.34
C PRO A 205 -15.59 14.01 5.96
N ALA A 206 -16.89 13.84 5.70
CA ALA A 206 -17.93 14.59 6.36
C ALA A 206 -18.07 14.17 7.85
N PRO A 207 -18.66 14.98 8.73
CA PRO A 207 -18.96 14.58 10.09
C PRO A 207 -20.02 13.46 10.20
N SER A 208 -20.77 13.21 9.12
CA SER A 208 -21.95 12.34 9.07
C SER A 208 -21.76 11.09 8.21
N PHE A 209 -22.50 10.04 8.55
CA PHE A 209 -22.55 8.73 7.89
C PHE A 209 -23.98 8.44 7.41
N GLY A 210 -24.55 9.37 6.65
CA GLY A 210 -25.92 9.31 6.16
C GLY A 210 -26.11 8.40 4.94
N LYS A 211 -25.03 8.08 4.21
CA LYS A 211 -25.11 7.25 3.01
C LYS A 211 -25.35 5.78 3.40
N ARG A 212 -26.60 5.32 3.21
CA ARG A 212 -26.99 3.93 3.46
C ARG A 212 -26.78 3.09 2.21
N PHE A 213 -26.12 1.95 2.35
CA PHE A 213 -25.92 0.97 1.30
C PHE A 213 -26.38 -0.42 1.77
N ALA A 214 -27.28 -1.05 1.05
CA ALA A 214 -27.71 -2.42 1.30
C ALA A 214 -27.04 -3.36 0.31
N ILE A 215 -26.43 -4.43 0.81
CA ILE A 215 -25.98 -5.54 -0.04
C ILE A 215 -27.24 -6.28 -0.48
N THR A 216 -27.58 -6.17 -1.77
CA THR A 216 -28.78 -6.77 -2.34
C THR A 216 -28.51 -8.18 -2.88
N ALA A 217 -29.57 -8.98 -3.07
CA ALA A 217 -29.43 -10.36 -3.54
C ALA A 217 -28.69 -10.48 -4.88
N ASP A 218 -28.84 -9.49 -5.75
CA ASP A 218 -28.15 -9.45 -7.05
C ASP A 218 -26.64 -9.16 -6.96
N MET A 219 -26.16 -8.67 -5.81
CA MET A 219 -24.73 -8.48 -5.53
C MET A 219 -24.07 -9.73 -4.93
N LEU A 220 -24.87 -10.68 -4.43
CA LEU A 220 -24.39 -11.87 -3.73
C LEU A 220 -24.06 -13.00 -4.71
N VAL A 221 -22.86 -13.58 -4.55
CA VAL A 221 -22.40 -14.76 -5.28
C VAL A 221 -21.71 -15.73 -4.32
N PRO A 222 -21.68 -17.05 -4.60
CA PRO A 222 -20.85 -17.96 -3.81
C PRO A 222 -19.38 -17.52 -3.82
N TRP A 223 -18.67 -17.65 -2.68
CA TRP A 223 -17.26 -17.25 -2.58
C TRP A 223 -16.36 -17.75 -3.72
N PRO A 224 -16.42 -19.03 -4.16
CA PRO A 224 -15.55 -19.48 -5.26
C PRO A 224 -15.78 -18.72 -6.57
N ALA A 225 -16.98 -18.20 -6.82
CA ALA A 225 -17.25 -17.40 -8.01
C ALA A 225 -16.62 -16.00 -7.91
N LEU A 226 -16.70 -15.37 -6.73
CA LEU A 226 -16.02 -14.08 -6.48
C LEU A 226 -14.49 -14.26 -6.60
N GLU A 227 -13.93 -15.27 -5.93
CA GLU A 227 -12.49 -15.55 -5.93
C GLU A 227 -11.94 -15.72 -7.36
N ALA A 228 -12.61 -16.52 -8.19
CA ALA A 228 -12.21 -16.74 -9.58
C ALA A 228 -12.33 -15.48 -10.46
N TRP A 229 -13.22 -14.55 -10.10
CA TRP A 229 -13.46 -13.31 -10.84
C TRP A 229 -12.48 -12.18 -10.45
N MET A 230 -12.03 -12.11 -9.21
CA MET A 230 -11.21 -11.01 -8.70
C MET A 230 -9.98 -10.69 -9.57
N PRO A 231 -9.14 -11.66 -10.01
CA PRO A 231 -8.01 -11.36 -10.87
C PRO A 231 -8.41 -10.74 -12.21
N GLN A 232 -9.53 -11.18 -12.79
CA GLN A 232 -10.05 -10.66 -14.06
C GLN A 232 -10.48 -9.20 -13.90
N ARG A 233 -11.11 -8.87 -12.76
CA ARG A 233 -11.54 -7.50 -12.45
C ARG A 233 -10.36 -6.56 -12.25
N ILE A 234 -9.33 -7.00 -11.55
CA ILE A 234 -8.12 -6.21 -11.35
C ILE A 234 -7.44 -5.94 -12.69
N ASN A 235 -7.20 -6.97 -13.52
CA ASN A 235 -6.61 -6.80 -14.84
C ASN A 235 -7.44 -5.86 -15.74
N HIS A 236 -8.77 -5.95 -15.69
CA HIS A 236 -9.66 -5.01 -16.38
C HIS A 236 -9.38 -3.55 -15.99
N TRP A 237 -9.20 -3.27 -14.70
CA TRP A 237 -8.88 -1.91 -14.23
C TRP A 237 -7.48 -1.48 -14.65
N LEU A 238 -6.47 -2.36 -14.59
CA LEU A 238 -5.11 -2.02 -15.03
C LEU A 238 -5.11 -1.60 -16.51
N GLU A 239 -5.72 -2.40 -17.39
CA GLU A 239 -5.87 -2.07 -18.83
C GLU A 239 -6.69 -0.79 -19.06
N ARG A 240 -7.72 -0.57 -18.25
CA ARG A 240 -8.56 0.61 -18.34
C ARG A 240 -7.80 1.88 -17.97
N LEU A 241 -7.04 1.86 -16.89
CA LEU A 241 -6.22 2.99 -16.44
C LEU A 241 -5.15 3.37 -17.47
N GLU A 242 -4.47 2.37 -18.09
CA GLU A 242 -3.50 2.62 -19.16
C GLU A 242 -4.11 3.34 -20.36
N ARG A 243 -5.36 3.02 -20.69
CA ARG A 243 -6.07 3.60 -21.82
C ARG A 243 -6.66 4.98 -21.52
N GLU A 244 -7.16 5.20 -20.30
CA GLU A 244 -7.97 6.36 -19.94
C GLU A 244 -7.18 7.51 -19.32
N ILE A 245 -6.03 7.22 -18.69
CA ILE A 245 -5.19 8.27 -18.09
C ILE A 245 -4.09 8.67 -19.07
N PRO A 246 -4.10 9.93 -19.57
CA PRO A 246 -3.03 10.44 -20.41
C PRO A 246 -1.72 10.57 -19.64
N ARG A 247 -0.58 10.40 -20.34
CA ARG A 247 0.74 10.54 -19.72
C ARG A 247 0.98 11.87 -19.01
N VAL A 248 0.38 12.93 -19.54
CA VAL A 248 0.51 14.29 -18.93
C VAL A 248 -0.09 14.37 -17.53
N ASP A 249 -1.01 13.46 -17.20
CA ASP A 249 -1.71 13.41 -15.91
C ASP A 249 -1.05 12.42 -14.92
N TYR A 250 0.04 11.72 -15.34
CA TYR A 250 0.70 10.75 -14.45
C TYR A 250 1.26 11.44 -13.21
N ARG A 251 1.00 10.83 -12.08
CA ARG A 251 1.56 11.28 -10.81
C ARG A 251 3.08 11.14 -10.83
N PHE A 252 3.73 12.26 -10.66
CA PHE A 252 5.17 12.35 -10.51
C PHE A 252 5.57 12.21 -9.03
N LEU A 253 6.38 11.20 -8.71
CA LEU A 253 6.85 10.96 -7.34
C LEU A 253 7.91 11.98 -6.94
N ARG A 254 7.63 12.68 -5.85
CA ARG A 254 8.55 13.63 -5.22
C ARG A 254 9.31 12.89 -4.13
N ILE A 255 10.56 12.56 -4.38
CA ILE A 255 11.38 11.78 -3.46
C ILE A 255 12.39 12.70 -2.79
N GLY A 256 12.33 12.81 -1.46
CA GLY A 256 13.29 13.59 -0.69
C GLY A 256 14.57 12.79 -0.45
N HIS A 257 15.71 13.24 -1.00
CA HIS A 257 17.02 12.63 -0.85
C HIS A 257 17.49 12.70 0.59
N ARG A 258 17.68 11.54 1.23
CA ARG A 258 18.02 11.41 2.66
C ARG A 258 17.06 12.19 3.58
N GLY A 259 15.80 12.26 3.19
CA GLY A 259 14.79 13.13 3.78
C GLY A 259 14.64 14.46 3.03
N ALA A 260 14.99 15.57 3.66
CA ALA A 260 15.06 16.91 3.03
C ALA A 260 16.45 17.52 3.31
N ARG A 261 17.45 16.97 2.65
CA ARG A 261 18.88 17.23 2.92
C ARG A 261 19.27 18.70 2.83
N ALA A 262 18.62 19.48 1.98
CA ALA A 262 18.85 20.92 1.89
C ALA A 262 18.37 21.70 3.13
N HIS A 263 17.54 21.09 4.00
CA HIS A 263 16.83 21.80 5.07
C HIS A 263 17.05 21.21 6.47
N ALA A 264 17.51 19.97 6.58
CA ALA A 264 17.73 19.27 7.84
C ALA A 264 18.90 18.29 7.72
N PRO A 265 19.48 17.79 8.83
CA PRO A 265 20.49 16.77 8.78
C PRO A 265 20.00 15.54 8.03
N ASP A 266 20.80 15.05 7.08
CA ASP A 266 20.47 13.91 6.24
C ASP A 266 20.32 12.61 7.05
N ASN A 267 19.45 11.73 6.58
CA ASN A 267 19.18 10.44 7.21
C ASN A 267 18.73 10.53 8.69
N THR A 268 17.96 11.56 9.04
CA THR A 268 17.43 11.77 10.41
C THR A 268 15.91 11.88 10.43
N ILE A 269 15.33 11.65 11.60
CA ILE A 269 13.89 11.81 11.80
C ILE A 269 13.42 13.25 11.55
N ALA A 270 14.24 14.25 11.91
CA ALA A 270 13.95 15.64 11.58
C ALA A 270 13.93 15.88 10.05
N GLY A 271 14.85 15.24 9.30
CA GLY A 271 14.88 15.28 7.85
C GLY A 271 13.60 14.70 7.21
N PHE A 272 13.12 13.59 7.74
CA PHE A 272 11.87 12.95 7.26
C PHE A 272 10.63 13.80 7.56
N ARG A 273 10.50 14.34 8.77
CA ARG A 273 9.44 15.30 9.10
C ARG A 273 9.46 16.53 8.20
N LYS A 274 10.64 17.03 7.92
CA LYS A 274 10.80 18.19 7.03
C LYS A 274 10.36 17.86 5.60
N ALA A 275 10.70 16.68 5.08
CA ALA A 275 10.27 16.21 3.76
C ALA A 275 8.74 16.13 3.64
N VAL A 276 8.04 15.61 4.67
CA VAL A 276 6.57 15.65 4.74
C VAL A 276 6.04 17.08 4.62
N GLY A 277 6.56 18.00 5.42
CA GLY A 277 6.15 19.42 5.39
C GLY A 277 6.43 20.12 4.07
N LEU A 278 7.40 19.63 3.28
CA LEU A 278 7.74 20.12 1.94
C LEU A 278 6.96 19.39 0.84
N GLY A 279 6.10 18.43 1.18
CA GLY A 279 5.22 17.72 0.27
C GLY A 279 5.91 16.60 -0.51
N ALA A 280 6.91 15.95 0.07
CA ALA A 280 7.46 14.73 -0.47
C ALA A 280 6.44 13.58 -0.40
N ASP A 281 6.44 12.71 -1.40
CA ASP A 281 5.64 11.47 -1.43
C ASP A 281 6.41 10.31 -0.81
N MET A 282 7.73 10.36 -0.96
CA MET A 282 8.68 9.38 -0.42
C MET A 282 9.93 10.10 0.09
N VAL A 283 10.70 9.41 0.93
CA VAL A 283 12.09 9.76 1.23
C VAL A 283 13.00 8.63 0.78
N GLU A 284 14.14 9.00 0.26
CA GLU A 284 15.25 8.08 0.07
C GLU A 284 16.10 8.07 1.33
N ILE A 285 16.56 6.90 1.76
CA ILE A 285 17.42 6.68 2.91
C ILE A 285 18.50 5.67 2.59
N ASP A 286 19.66 5.81 3.26
CA ASP A 286 20.78 4.89 3.12
C ASP A 286 20.89 3.98 4.34
N VAL A 287 21.11 2.67 4.17
CA VAL A 287 21.22 1.74 5.30
C VAL A 287 22.53 0.96 5.31
N GLN A 288 23.09 0.82 6.52
CA GLN A 288 24.30 0.05 6.79
C GLN A 288 24.15 -0.72 8.11
N ARG A 289 24.99 -1.75 8.30
CA ARG A 289 24.99 -2.58 9.52
C ARG A 289 26.14 -2.21 10.45
N THR A 290 25.83 -2.09 11.73
CA THR A 290 26.80 -1.84 12.81
C THR A 290 27.55 -3.13 13.21
N ALA A 291 28.59 -2.97 14.05
CA ALA A 291 29.37 -4.11 14.57
C ALA A 291 28.54 -5.07 15.45
N ASP A 292 27.53 -4.57 16.15
CA ASP A 292 26.60 -5.35 16.97
C ASP A 292 25.35 -5.85 16.21
N GLY A 293 25.33 -5.64 14.87
CA GLY A 293 24.33 -6.24 13.97
C GLY A 293 23.09 -5.38 13.73
N GLU A 294 22.99 -4.21 14.34
CA GLU A 294 21.88 -3.29 14.11
C GLU A 294 21.94 -2.65 12.72
N ILE A 295 20.80 -2.46 12.08
CA ILE A 295 20.71 -1.74 10.82
C ILE A 295 20.39 -0.27 11.14
N VAL A 296 21.27 0.62 10.69
CA VAL A 296 21.18 2.06 10.94
C VAL A 296 21.05 2.84 9.64
N VAL A 297 20.45 4.04 9.73
CA VAL A 297 20.23 4.91 8.57
C VAL A 297 21.35 5.93 8.49
N VAL A 298 22.27 5.72 7.55
CA VAL A 298 23.44 6.55 7.34
C VAL A 298 24.06 6.31 5.96
N HIS A 299 24.45 7.39 5.27
CA HIS A 299 25.11 7.27 3.96
C HIS A 299 26.60 6.90 4.05
N ASP A 300 27.36 7.64 4.86
CA ASP A 300 28.81 7.51 4.90
C ASP A 300 29.24 6.27 5.68
N GLY A 301 30.33 5.62 5.27
CA GLY A 301 30.87 4.44 5.96
C GLY A 301 31.46 4.73 7.34
N SER A 302 31.48 6.01 7.76
CA SER A 302 31.91 6.44 9.10
C SER A 302 31.25 7.74 9.50
N LEU A 303 31.03 7.93 10.80
CA LEU A 303 30.66 9.20 11.41
C LEU A 303 31.86 9.86 12.07
N SER A 304 31.84 11.19 12.18
CA SER A 304 32.83 11.96 12.93
C SER A 304 32.20 12.62 14.14
N ASP A 305 32.80 12.48 15.31
CA ASP A 305 32.35 13.20 16.50
C ASP A 305 32.88 14.64 16.55
N ALA A 306 32.40 15.43 17.51
CA ALA A 306 32.83 16.82 17.69
C ALA A 306 34.36 17.01 17.96
N ALA A 307 35.06 15.95 18.34
CA ALA A 307 36.51 15.93 18.53
C ALA A 307 37.25 15.51 17.26
N GLY A 308 36.54 15.28 16.12
CA GLY A 308 37.13 14.85 14.86
C GLY A 308 37.51 13.37 14.81
N ARG A 309 37.11 12.55 15.76
CA ARG A 309 37.36 11.12 15.73
C ARG A 309 36.38 10.44 14.76
N HIS A 310 36.92 9.55 13.92
CA HIS A 310 36.15 8.78 12.96
C HIS A 310 35.63 7.46 13.58
N TRP A 311 34.38 7.20 13.40
CA TRP A 311 33.67 6.00 13.88
C TRP A 311 33.16 5.21 12.67
N PRO A 312 33.92 4.20 12.18
CA PRO A 312 33.45 3.37 11.06
C PRO A 312 32.21 2.59 11.45
N ILE A 313 31.14 2.66 10.63
CA ILE A 313 29.82 2.09 10.95
C ILE A 313 29.94 0.59 11.28
N GLY A 314 30.50 -0.20 10.37
CA GLY A 314 30.63 -1.65 10.54
C GLY A 314 31.62 -2.09 11.64
N LYS A 315 32.29 -1.16 12.34
CA LYS A 315 33.22 -1.43 13.45
C LYS A 315 32.74 -0.81 14.77
N SER A 316 31.66 -0.08 14.77
CA SER A 316 31.11 0.61 15.93
C SER A 316 29.76 0.01 16.33
N THR A 317 29.46 -0.01 17.63
CA THR A 317 28.13 -0.42 18.11
C THR A 317 27.12 0.71 17.94
N LEU A 318 25.83 0.38 17.88
CA LEU A 318 24.76 1.38 17.86
C LEU A 318 24.90 2.39 19.01
N ALA A 319 25.22 1.94 20.21
CA ALA A 319 25.38 2.80 21.39
C ALA A 319 26.51 3.84 21.19
N GLN A 320 27.62 3.44 20.57
CA GLN A 320 28.73 4.35 20.24
C GLN A 320 28.34 5.38 19.18
N LEU A 321 27.63 4.96 18.12
CA LEU A 321 27.21 5.85 17.04
C LEU A 321 26.13 6.84 17.53
N ARG A 322 25.24 6.42 18.40
CA ARG A 322 24.20 7.29 19.00
C ARG A 322 24.75 8.37 19.94
N ALA A 323 25.96 8.25 20.41
CA ALA A 323 26.59 9.32 21.17
C ALA A 323 26.98 10.54 20.30
N ILE A 324 27.02 10.36 18.97
CA ILE A 324 27.43 11.40 18.00
C ILE A 324 26.20 12.26 17.66
N ASP A 325 26.34 13.57 17.73
CA ASP A 325 25.35 14.54 17.27
C ASP A 325 25.48 14.73 15.76
N LEU A 326 24.42 14.45 15.01
CA LEU A 326 24.35 14.63 13.56
C LEU A 326 23.99 16.06 13.15
N GLY A 327 23.74 16.91 14.13
CA GLY A 327 23.28 18.29 13.97
C GLY A 327 21.88 18.50 14.58
N GLY A 328 21.72 19.63 15.27
CA GLY A 328 20.43 19.97 15.90
C GLY A 328 19.94 19.04 17.01
N GLY A 329 20.83 18.21 17.56
CA GLY A 329 20.48 17.20 18.57
C GLY A 329 20.02 15.86 17.99
N GLU A 330 19.97 15.73 16.65
CA GLU A 330 19.60 14.48 15.98
C GLU A 330 20.66 13.38 16.21
N ARG A 331 20.19 12.16 16.26
CA ARG A 331 20.99 10.95 16.42
C ARG A 331 20.74 9.99 15.26
N ILE A 332 21.70 9.12 15.01
CA ILE A 332 21.54 8.07 13.99
C ILE A 332 20.31 7.20 14.32
N PRO A 333 19.31 7.12 13.41
CA PRO A 333 18.16 6.25 13.64
C PRO A 333 18.51 4.81 13.27
N THR A 334 17.85 3.85 13.90
CA THR A 334 17.77 2.49 13.37
C THR A 334 16.81 2.42 12.19
N LEU A 335 16.92 1.34 11.40
CA LEU A 335 15.96 1.02 10.33
C LEU A 335 14.53 1.07 10.86
N SER A 336 14.27 0.36 11.96
CA SER A 336 12.93 0.27 12.57
C SER A 336 12.37 1.65 12.95
N GLU A 337 13.17 2.49 13.63
CA GLU A 337 12.75 3.85 14.00
C GLU A 337 12.41 4.70 12.79
N ALA A 338 13.22 4.62 11.72
CA ALA A 338 13.02 5.38 10.50
C ALA A 338 11.76 4.91 9.74
N LEU A 339 11.64 3.60 9.51
CA LEU A 339 10.55 3.05 8.72
C LEU A 339 9.19 3.17 9.41
N LEU A 340 9.13 2.92 10.73
CA LEU A 340 7.90 3.11 11.49
C LEU A 340 7.48 4.58 11.53
N HIS A 341 8.45 5.50 11.68
CA HIS A 341 8.16 6.94 11.62
C HIS A 341 7.58 7.34 10.25
N CYS A 342 8.18 6.88 9.15
CA CYS A 342 7.69 7.18 7.80
C CYS A 342 6.32 6.56 7.55
N ARG A 343 6.10 5.31 7.94
CA ARG A 343 4.79 4.65 7.87
C ARG A 343 3.71 5.45 8.59
N ASP A 344 3.97 5.83 9.83
CA ASP A 344 3.01 6.57 10.67
C ASP A 344 2.74 7.99 10.14
N ALA A 345 3.68 8.55 9.36
CA ALA A 345 3.52 9.81 8.65
C ALA A 345 2.87 9.67 7.26
N GLY A 346 2.56 8.43 6.82
CA GLY A 346 2.06 8.15 5.47
C GLY A 346 3.07 8.42 4.36
N LEU A 347 4.37 8.36 4.67
CA LEU A 347 5.47 8.66 3.76
C LEU A 347 6.05 7.35 3.21
N GLY A 348 6.15 7.21 1.89
CA GLY A 348 6.88 6.10 1.27
C GLY A 348 8.38 6.18 1.57
N VAL A 349 9.08 5.05 1.46
CA VAL A 349 10.54 5.01 1.65
C VAL A 349 11.23 4.27 0.52
N TYR A 350 12.29 4.87 -0.01
CA TYR A 350 13.25 4.26 -0.91
C TYR A 350 14.52 3.95 -0.13
N ILE A 351 14.81 2.67 0.13
CA ILE A 351 15.89 2.20 1.00
C ILE A 351 17.08 1.82 0.13
N GLU A 352 18.10 2.67 0.06
CA GLU A 352 19.37 2.31 -0.59
C GLU A 352 20.22 1.44 0.35
N ILE A 353 20.49 0.21 -0.06
CA ILE A 353 21.39 -0.69 0.67
C ILE A 353 22.85 -0.39 0.32
N LYS A 354 23.62 0.04 1.33
CA LYS A 354 25.06 0.31 1.23
C LYS A 354 25.93 -0.84 1.77
N ASP A 355 25.33 -1.76 2.51
CA ASP A 355 26.01 -2.94 3.10
C ASP A 355 25.18 -4.19 2.83
N GLY A 356 25.77 -5.18 2.13
CA GLY A 356 25.11 -6.43 1.79
C GLY A 356 24.63 -7.23 3.00
N GLY A 357 25.27 -7.04 4.17
CA GLY A 357 24.82 -7.66 5.40
C GLY A 357 23.48 -7.13 5.93
N ALA A 358 22.98 -6.01 5.40
CA ALA A 358 21.69 -5.45 5.76
C ALA A 358 20.51 -6.01 4.91
N VAL A 359 20.76 -6.63 3.75
CA VAL A 359 19.74 -7.07 2.80
C VAL A 359 18.62 -7.86 3.49
N ARG A 360 19.00 -8.94 4.15
CA ARG A 360 18.06 -9.85 4.81
C ARG A 360 17.22 -9.14 5.86
N GLY A 361 17.85 -8.36 6.75
CA GLY A 361 17.15 -7.67 7.83
C GLY A 361 16.20 -6.57 7.31
N VAL A 362 16.54 -5.89 6.21
CA VAL A 362 15.64 -4.94 5.55
C VAL A 362 14.41 -5.67 5.01
N VAL A 363 14.61 -6.75 4.24
CA VAL A 363 13.50 -7.50 3.62
C VAL A 363 12.61 -8.14 4.67
N ASP A 364 13.19 -8.79 5.70
CA ASP A 364 12.43 -9.41 6.79
C ASP A 364 11.57 -8.36 7.52
N PHE A 365 12.10 -7.15 7.77
CA PHE A 365 11.33 -6.05 8.37
C PHE A 365 10.14 -5.62 7.49
N LEU A 366 10.35 -5.49 6.17
CA LEU A 366 9.28 -5.10 5.26
C LEU A 366 8.15 -6.14 5.23
N VAL A 367 8.50 -7.43 5.18
CA VAL A 367 7.53 -8.54 5.21
C VAL A 367 6.78 -8.60 6.53
N GLU A 368 7.50 -8.48 7.66
CA GLU A 368 6.88 -8.53 9.00
C GLU A 368 5.84 -7.42 9.22
N HIS A 369 6.06 -6.26 8.58
CA HIS A 369 5.19 -5.08 8.72
C HIS A 369 4.28 -4.83 7.53
N GLU A 370 4.20 -5.73 6.55
CA GLU A 370 3.38 -5.61 5.34
C GLU A 370 3.67 -4.33 4.54
N LEU A 371 4.96 -3.97 4.38
CA LEU A 371 5.41 -2.72 3.76
C LEU A 371 6.07 -2.92 2.38
N GLU A 372 6.08 -4.13 1.83
CA GLU A 372 6.84 -4.53 0.62
C GLU A 372 6.44 -3.76 -0.64
N GLN A 373 5.20 -3.26 -0.68
CA GLN A 373 4.68 -2.48 -1.80
C GLN A 373 4.84 -0.97 -1.61
N HIS A 374 4.98 -0.53 -0.36
CA HIS A 374 5.11 0.89 -0.01
C HIS A 374 6.55 1.36 0.07
N PHE A 375 7.44 0.48 0.51
CA PHE A 375 8.84 0.77 0.75
C PHE A 375 9.68 -0.03 -0.23
N TRP A 376 10.51 0.68 -0.99
CA TRP A 376 11.30 0.11 -2.07
C TRP A 376 12.71 -0.17 -1.61
N VAL A 377 13.34 -1.19 -2.18
CA VAL A 377 14.73 -1.55 -1.92
C VAL A 377 15.57 -1.19 -3.15
N GLY A 378 16.56 -0.32 -2.97
CA GLY A 378 17.47 0.10 -4.00
C GLY A 378 18.93 -0.28 -3.72
N SER A 379 19.74 -0.49 -4.75
CA SER A 379 21.19 -0.63 -4.62
C SER A 379 21.89 -0.46 -5.96
N PHE A 380 23.17 -0.07 -5.93
CA PHE A 380 24.11 -0.18 -7.07
C PHE A 380 24.61 -1.62 -7.29
N ARG A 381 24.28 -2.54 -6.38
CA ARG A 381 24.73 -3.93 -6.37
C ARG A 381 23.62 -4.85 -6.83
N PRO A 382 23.69 -5.37 -8.07
CA PRO A 382 22.69 -6.28 -8.61
C PRO A 382 22.51 -7.55 -7.78
N ASP A 383 23.59 -8.10 -7.24
CA ASP A 383 23.60 -9.29 -6.40
C ASP A 383 22.75 -9.11 -5.11
N TRP A 384 22.76 -7.94 -4.49
CA TRP A 384 21.96 -7.65 -3.31
C TRP A 384 20.46 -7.54 -3.61
N LEU A 385 20.12 -6.97 -4.77
CA LEU A 385 18.71 -6.93 -5.20
C LEU A 385 18.19 -8.30 -5.62
N ALA A 386 19.04 -9.12 -6.25
CA ALA A 386 18.69 -10.51 -6.53
C ALA A 386 18.46 -11.32 -5.24
N GLU A 387 19.26 -11.08 -4.19
CA GLU A 387 19.05 -11.66 -2.86
C GLU A 387 17.72 -11.18 -2.26
N ALA A 388 17.41 -9.89 -2.32
CA ALA A 388 16.13 -9.33 -1.82
C ALA A 388 14.93 -9.99 -2.50
N LYS A 389 14.95 -10.12 -3.85
CA LYS A 389 13.92 -10.81 -4.62
C LYS A 389 13.83 -12.30 -4.32
N ALA A 390 14.94 -12.97 -4.03
CA ALA A 390 14.95 -14.38 -3.65
C ALA A 390 14.31 -14.61 -2.27
N VAL A 391 14.45 -13.66 -1.35
CA VAL A 391 13.84 -13.72 0.00
C VAL A 391 12.34 -13.42 -0.07
N ALA A 392 11.95 -12.34 -0.78
CA ALA A 392 10.57 -11.90 -0.92
C ALA A 392 10.35 -11.34 -2.33
N PRO A 393 9.85 -12.15 -3.27
CA PRO A 393 9.64 -11.74 -4.67
C PRO A 393 8.74 -10.50 -4.83
N GLN A 394 7.83 -10.27 -3.88
CA GLN A 394 6.89 -9.15 -3.89
C GLN A 394 7.52 -7.80 -3.48
N VAL A 395 8.71 -7.79 -2.88
CA VAL A 395 9.38 -6.53 -2.52
C VAL A 395 9.70 -5.74 -3.79
N VAL A 396 9.31 -4.47 -3.82
CA VAL A 396 9.63 -3.57 -4.93
C VAL A 396 11.12 -3.24 -4.90
N THR A 397 11.80 -3.47 -6.02
CA THR A 397 13.25 -3.26 -6.15
C THR A 397 13.61 -2.27 -7.26
N SER A 398 14.70 -1.54 -7.05
CA SER A 398 15.19 -0.52 -7.99
C SER A 398 16.69 -0.60 -8.13
N ILE A 399 17.19 -0.76 -9.37
CA ILE A 399 18.62 -0.85 -9.64
C ILE A 399 19.21 0.53 -9.97
N LEU A 400 20.19 0.96 -9.17
CA LEU A 400 20.92 2.21 -9.37
C LEU A 400 22.11 1.99 -10.28
N PHE A 401 22.39 2.96 -11.16
CA PHE A 401 23.57 2.96 -12.03
C PHE A 401 23.95 4.36 -12.50
N GLY A 402 25.26 4.60 -12.72
CA GLY A 402 25.79 5.92 -13.14
C GLY A 402 26.22 6.00 -14.60
N SER A 403 26.45 4.85 -15.29
CA SER A 403 26.88 4.84 -16.68
C SER A 403 25.71 5.06 -17.64
N ALA A 404 25.86 6.01 -18.57
CA ALA A 404 24.87 6.22 -19.64
C ALA A 404 24.97 5.19 -20.79
N GLU A 405 26.07 4.42 -20.83
CA GLU A 405 26.29 3.39 -21.84
C GLU A 405 25.74 2.02 -21.43
N LEU A 406 25.33 1.89 -20.17
CA LEU A 406 24.78 0.66 -19.64
C LEU A 406 23.37 0.42 -20.19
N ASP A 407 23.07 -0.83 -20.56
CA ASP A 407 21.70 -1.23 -20.94
C ASP A 407 20.85 -1.47 -19.70
N PRO A 408 19.96 -0.54 -19.33
CA PRO A 408 19.20 -0.63 -18.08
C PRO A 408 18.21 -1.78 -18.08
N VAL A 409 17.67 -2.12 -19.24
CA VAL A 409 16.69 -3.21 -19.40
C VAL A 409 17.33 -4.56 -19.10
N LYS A 410 18.48 -4.82 -19.74
CA LYS A 410 19.23 -6.07 -19.47
C LYS A 410 19.66 -6.18 -18.01
N LEU A 411 20.10 -5.06 -17.42
CA LEU A 411 20.51 -5.05 -16.02
C LEU A 411 19.33 -5.38 -15.10
N ALA A 412 18.20 -4.68 -15.25
CA ALA A 412 17.01 -4.88 -14.43
C ALA A 412 16.45 -6.31 -14.59
N GLN A 413 16.32 -6.80 -15.83
CA GLN A 413 15.81 -8.15 -16.11
C GLN A 413 16.70 -9.25 -15.53
N SER A 414 18.02 -9.05 -15.49
CA SER A 414 18.95 -10.06 -14.94
C SER A 414 18.75 -10.35 -13.45
N ILE A 415 18.08 -9.46 -12.73
CA ILE A 415 17.85 -9.52 -11.27
C ILE A 415 16.37 -9.43 -10.89
N GLY A 416 15.46 -9.31 -11.86
CA GLY A 416 14.04 -9.14 -11.61
C GLY A 416 13.68 -7.80 -10.95
N ALA A 417 14.45 -6.72 -11.21
CA ALA A 417 14.14 -5.40 -10.66
C ALA A 417 12.91 -4.79 -11.32
N ASP A 418 12.16 -4.00 -10.53
CA ASP A 418 10.93 -3.33 -10.94
C ASP A 418 11.20 -1.93 -11.53
N TYR A 419 12.24 -1.26 -11.02
CA TYR A 419 12.64 0.09 -11.41
C TYR A 419 14.08 0.17 -11.87
N VAL A 420 14.34 1.11 -12.77
CA VAL A 420 15.69 1.58 -13.10
C VAL A 420 15.89 2.98 -12.53
N HIS A 421 17.07 3.23 -11.95
CA HIS A 421 17.36 4.46 -11.23
C HIS A 421 18.72 5.05 -11.69
N PRO A 422 18.75 5.73 -12.85
CA PRO A 422 19.97 6.37 -13.32
C PRO A 422 20.38 7.56 -12.45
N CYS A 423 21.66 7.59 -12.06
CA CYS A 423 22.27 8.63 -11.24
C CYS A 423 22.94 9.67 -12.13
N TRP A 424 22.14 10.49 -12.78
CA TRP A 424 22.62 11.44 -13.81
C TRP A 424 22.47 12.92 -13.44
N GLY A 425 21.91 13.25 -12.28
CA GLY A 425 21.62 14.62 -11.86
C GLY A 425 22.83 15.57 -11.84
N GLY A 426 24.03 15.05 -11.57
CA GLY A 426 25.27 15.82 -11.66
C GLY A 426 25.74 16.14 -13.09
N ARG A 427 25.08 15.63 -14.13
CA ARG A 427 25.45 15.87 -15.54
C ARG A 427 24.73 17.11 -16.07
N PRO A 428 25.36 17.88 -16.99
CA PRO A 428 24.67 18.92 -17.75
C PRO A 428 23.52 18.33 -18.51
N ASN A 429 22.36 18.67 -18.58
CA ASN A 429 21.27 18.13 -19.40
C ASN A 429 20.96 16.64 -19.13
N SER A 430 20.76 16.27 -17.88
CA SER A 430 20.42 14.90 -17.49
C SER A 430 19.15 14.38 -18.20
N SER A 431 18.16 15.25 -18.47
CA SER A 431 16.94 14.92 -19.21
C SER A 431 17.21 14.44 -20.65
N GLN A 432 18.27 14.91 -21.30
CA GLN A 432 18.62 14.49 -22.66
C GLN A 432 19.13 13.04 -22.73
N LEU A 433 19.54 12.45 -21.63
CA LEU A 433 19.92 11.03 -21.55
C LEU A 433 18.68 10.12 -21.50
N VAL A 434 17.57 10.63 -21.04
CA VAL A 434 16.28 9.93 -21.01
C VAL A 434 15.53 10.18 -22.31
N THR A 435 16.08 9.65 -23.41
CA THR A 435 15.46 9.86 -24.75
C THR A 435 14.12 9.15 -24.88
N PRO A 436 13.21 9.56 -25.80
CA PRO A 436 11.97 8.84 -26.07
C PRO A 436 12.19 7.36 -26.40
N GLN A 437 13.25 7.02 -27.14
CA GLN A 437 13.59 5.63 -27.48
C GLN A 437 14.04 4.86 -26.24
N TRP A 438 14.83 5.48 -25.36
CA TRP A 438 15.26 4.89 -24.11
C TRP A 438 14.05 4.61 -23.21
N MET A 439 13.15 5.59 -23.04
CA MET A 439 11.91 5.43 -22.27
C MET A 439 11.01 4.34 -22.85
N ALA A 440 10.82 4.31 -24.18
CA ALA A 440 10.00 3.28 -24.82
C ALA A 440 10.51 1.86 -24.50
N ARG A 441 11.83 1.63 -24.64
CA ARG A 441 12.44 0.33 -24.32
C ARG A 441 12.26 -0.07 -22.86
N VAL A 442 12.43 0.89 -21.93
CA VAL A 442 12.27 0.64 -20.49
C VAL A 442 10.80 0.30 -20.19
N ARG A 443 9.87 1.04 -20.79
CA ARG A 443 8.42 0.81 -20.61
C ARG A 443 7.94 -0.50 -21.23
N GLU A 444 8.43 -0.86 -22.43
CA GLU A 444 8.15 -2.16 -23.07
C GLU A 444 8.62 -3.33 -22.22
N ALA A 445 9.68 -3.13 -21.43
CA ALA A 445 10.16 -4.13 -20.48
C ALA A 445 9.37 -4.15 -19.15
N GLY A 446 8.32 -3.33 -19.01
CA GLY A 446 7.51 -3.23 -17.79
C GLY A 446 8.19 -2.50 -16.63
N LEU A 447 9.25 -1.74 -16.88
CA LEU A 447 10.07 -1.11 -15.82
C LEU A 447 9.63 0.33 -15.51
N GLY A 448 9.70 0.70 -14.25
CA GLY A 448 9.61 2.08 -13.79
C GLY A 448 10.93 2.83 -13.90
N VAL A 449 10.86 4.18 -13.85
CA VAL A 449 12.02 5.07 -13.98
C VAL A 449 11.98 6.15 -12.89
N VAL A 450 13.00 6.17 -12.04
CA VAL A 450 13.23 7.25 -11.08
C VAL A 450 14.62 7.86 -11.36
N ILE A 451 14.74 9.17 -11.28
CA ILE A 451 16.01 9.87 -11.53
C ILE A 451 16.64 10.35 -10.23
N TRP A 452 17.93 10.14 -10.03
CA TRP A 452 18.70 10.62 -8.88
C TRP A 452 19.89 11.47 -9.34
N ASN A 453 20.10 12.62 -8.76
CA ASN A 453 19.18 13.52 -8.12
C ASN A 453 19.12 14.80 -8.95
N GLU A 454 18.03 15.56 -8.89
CA GLU A 454 17.88 16.75 -9.74
C GLU A 454 17.24 17.90 -8.97
N GLU A 455 17.87 19.06 -8.97
CA GLU A 455 17.40 20.29 -8.32
C GLU A 455 17.12 21.42 -9.32
N ARG A 456 17.48 21.24 -10.59
CA ARG A 456 17.29 22.29 -11.62
C ARG A 456 15.86 22.28 -12.14
N PRO A 457 15.08 23.37 -11.98
CA PRO A 457 13.66 23.39 -12.37
C PRO A 457 13.42 23.06 -13.83
N SER A 458 14.31 23.47 -14.74
CA SER A 458 14.18 23.16 -16.18
C SER A 458 14.35 21.67 -16.48
N GLU A 459 15.30 21.00 -15.82
CA GLU A 459 15.51 19.57 -15.98
C GLU A 459 14.38 18.77 -15.36
N ILE A 460 13.90 19.17 -14.15
CA ILE A 460 12.73 18.57 -13.49
C ILE A 460 11.50 18.66 -14.40
N ALA A 461 11.24 19.85 -15.00
CA ALA A 461 10.13 20.02 -15.91
C ALA A 461 10.27 19.14 -17.17
N ALA A 462 11.47 19.06 -17.73
CA ALA A 462 11.73 18.19 -18.90
C ALA A 462 11.54 16.70 -18.55
N LEU A 463 12.05 16.23 -17.42
CA LEU A 463 11.88 14.85 -16.95
C LEU A 463 10.41 14.49 -16.72
N ARG A 464 9.64 15.43 -16.15
CA ARG A 464 8.19 15.28 -15.99
C ARG A 464 7.47 15.14 -17.34
N GLN A 465 7.83 15.98 -18.33
CA GLN A 465 7.25 15.87 -19.69
C GLN A 465 7.63 14.58 -20.39
N ILE A 466 8.82 14.05 -20.15
CA ILE A 466 9.27 12.76 -20.70
C ILE A 466 8.45 11.60 -20.09
N GLY A 467 7.91 11.80 -18.87
CA GLY A 467 7.07 10.82 -18.18
C GLY A 467 7.88 9.82 -17.33
N VAL A 468 8.95 10.28 -16.66
CA VAL A 468 9.57 9.49 -15.59
C VAL A 468 8.61 9.38 -14.40
N ASP A 469 8.72 8.31 -13.60
CA ASP A 469 7.81 8.07 -12.48
C ASP A 469 8.12 8.96 -11.27
N GLY A 470 9.36 9.44 -11.15
CA GLY A 470 9.74 10.32 -10.06
C GLY A 470 11.16 10.83 -10.16
N VAL A 471 11.47 11.78 -9.29
CA VAL A 471 12.81 12.34 -9.12
C VAL A 471 13.15 12.41 -7.63
N CYS A 472 14.39 12.07 -7.31
CA CYS A 472 14.98 12.28 -6.00
C CYS A 472 15.64 13.67 -5.95
N SER A 473 15.41 14.44 -4.89
CA SER A 473 15.95 15.80 -4.73
C SER A 473 16.28 16.11 -3.27
N ASP A 474 17.37 16.88 -3.07
CA ASP A 474 17.74 17.43 -1.76
C ASP A 474 16.68 18.42 -1.22
N ALA A 475 15.89 19.02 -2.14
CA ALA A 475 14.87 20.02 -1.88
C ALA A 475 13.52 19.59 -2.49
N PRO A 476 12.73 18.74 -1.80
CA PRO A 476 11.50 18.13 -2.35
C PRO A 476 10.47 19.14 -2.85
N GLU A 477 10.45 20.37 -2.33
CA GLU A 477 9.56 21.45 -2.77
C GLU A 477 9.78 21.86 -4.23
N LEU A 478 10.97 21.63 -4.79
CA LEU A 478 11.27 21.88 -6.20
C LEU A 478 10.54 20.91 -7.14
N LEU A 479 10.07 19.80 -6.60
CA LEU A 479 9.37 18.74 -7.32
C LEU A 479 7.84 18.94 -7.38
N ARG A 480 7.31 20.08 -6.89
CA ARG A 480 5.87 20.42 -6.90
C ARG A 480 5.34 20.78 -8.28
#